data_b0444d31e2186b924b6107eb7f658c42
#
_entry.id   b0444d31e2186b924b6107eb7f658c42
#
_cell.length_a   1.000
_cell.length_b   1.000
_cell.length_c   1.000
_cell.angle_alpha   90.00
_cell.angle_beta   90.00
_cell.angle_gamma   90.00
#
_symmetry.space_group_name_H-M   'P 1'
#
loop_
_entity.id
_entity.type
_entity.pdbx_description
1 polymer ?
#
loop_
_entity_poly.entity_id
_entity_poly.type
_entity_poly.pdbx_seq_one_letter_code
_entity_poly.pdbx_strand_id
1 'polypeptide(L)'
;AARGEVIVFTDDDAIVDPHWLTAMIDPFTASPYVAATTGIALPLEQRYAPQRWFESRGGFPKDMSPRVWCVGDIPEGLEALGEKGDGGPLFPITTARVGAGVCMAMRRDVLMEVGPFDPALGAGTSTRGGEDLDMFARILATGDVIVHTPDALVHHRHRVDEAGLDKQIRGNGSGMAALLTKAIIAKPSVLATLATRVPGILKRVKPGGARVAGTDEDVPGSLTKSEIKGFLEGPFLYLS
;
A
#
# COMPACT_ATOMS: atom_id res chain seq x y z
N ALA A 1 7.48 -7.20 -21.19
CA ALA A 1 6.66 -6.45 -21.63
C ALA A 1 5.28 -7.03 -21.88
N ALA A 2 4.39 -6.80 -20.92
CA ALA A 2 2.99 -7.22 -20.94
C ALA A 2 2.23 -6.52 -22.08
N ARG A 3 1.28 -7.24 -22.73
CA ARG A 3 0.55 -6.76 -23.90
C ARG A 3 -0.97 -6.63 -23.65
N GLY A 4 -1.47 -7.13 -22.51
CA GLY A 4 -2.88 -7.06 -22.14
C GLY A 4 -3.39 -5.63 -21.95
N GLU A 5 -4.69 -5.44 -21.99
CA GLU A 5 -5.35 -4.17 -21.67
C GLU A 5 -5.27 -3.84 -20.18
N VAL A 6 -5.27 -4.87 -19.35
CA VAL A 6 -5.03 -4.80 -17.92
C VAL A 6 -3.76 -5.56 -17.58
N ILE A 7 -2.91 -4.94 -16.77
CA ILE A 7 -1.67 -5.53 -16.25
C ILE A 7 -1.90 -5.89 -14.79
N VAL A 8 -1.70 -7.16 -14.46
CA VAL A 8 -1.89 -7.68 -13.10
C VAL A 8 -0.53 -7.97 -12.48
N PHE A 9 -0.36 -7.59 -11.22
CA PHE A 9 0.88 -7.74 -10.47
C PHE A 9 0.66 -8.66 -9.27
N THR A 10 1.63 -9.52 -9.02
CA THR A 10 1.71 -10.35 -7.81
C THR A 10 3.17 -10.69 -7.55
N ASP A 11 3.50 -11.09 -6.32
CA ASP A 11 4.85 -11.45 -5.92
C ASP A 11 5.12 -12.95 -6.19
N ASP A 12 6.39 -13.33 -6.33
CA ASP A 12 6.82 -14.71 -6.60
C ASP A 12 6.71 -15.62 -5.36
N ASP A 13 6.48 -15.04 -4.18
CA ASP A 13 6.20 -15.73 -2.92
C ASP A 13 4.72 -15.67 -2.50
N ALA A 14 3.82 -15.37 -3.44
CA ALA A 14 2.37 -15.36 -3.24
C ALA A 14 1.68 -16.54 -3.95
N ILE A 15 0.62 -17.04 -3.33
CA ILE A 15 -0.30 -18.05 -3.89
C ILE A 15 -1.64 -17.37 -4.11
N VAL A 16 -2.09 -17.31 -5.35
CA VAL A 16 -3.35 -16.68 -5.72
C VAL A 16 -4.52 -17.66 -5.55
N ASP A 17 -5.70 -17.14 -5.14
CA ASP A 17 -6.95 -17.89 -5.14
C ASP A 17 -7.36 -18.23 -6.59
N PRO A 18 -8.03 -19.37 -6.85
CA PRO A 18 -8.51 -19.75 -8.19
C PRO A 18 -9.39 -18.69 -8.87
N HIS A 19 -10.11 -17.88 -8.12
CA HIS A 19 -10.98 -16.80 -8.62
C HIS A 19 -10.30 -15.43 -8.64
N TRP A 20 -9.06 -15.34 -8.15
CA TRP A 20 -8.32 -14.09 -8.00
C TRP A 20 -8.32 -13.21 -9.25
N LEU A 21 -8.00 -13.81 -10.42
CA LEU A 21 -7.89 -13.04 -11.65
C LEU A 21 -9.25 -12.48 -12.09
N THR A 22 -10.32 -13.26 -11.98
CA THR A 22 -11.68 -12.80 -12.30
C THR A 22 -12.06 -11.64 -11.37
N ALA A 23 -11.90 -11.81 -10.07
CA ALA A 23 -12.21 -10.76 -9.10
C ALA A 23 -11.39 -9.47 -9.30
N MET A 24 -10.14 -9.58 -9.76
CA MET A 24 -9.30 -8.43 -10.09
C MET A 24 -9.77 -7.70 -11.36
N ILE A 25 -10.35 -8.40 -12.33
CA ILE A 25 -10.70 -7.85 -13.65
C ILE A 25 -12.14 -7.33 -13.71
N ASP A 26 -13.07 -7.96 -13.01
CA ASP A 26 -14.49 -7.61 -13.05
C ASP A 26 -14.78 -6.11 -12.81
N PRO A 27 -14.17 -5.41 -11.84
CA PRO A 27 -14.44 -3.99 -11.62
C PRO A 27 -14.13 -3.08 -12.82
N PHE A 28 -13.19 -3.47 -13.68
CA PHE A 28 -12.86 -2.68 -14.88
C PHE A 28 -13.98 -2.66 -15.92
N THR A 29 -14.92 -3.60 -15.84
CA THR A 29 -16.06 -3.65 -16.77
C THR A 29 -17.12 -2.60 -16.43
N ALA A 30 -17.13 -2.09 -15.20
CA ALA A 30 -18.15 -1.15 -14.73
C ALA A 30 -17.97 0.25 -15.33
N SER A 31 -16.73 0.70 -15.51
CA SER A 31 -16.46 2.04 -16.05
C SER A 31 -15.01 2.18 -16.51
N PRO A 32 -14.74 3.02 -17.53
CA PRO A 32 -13.38 3.40 -17.91
C PRO A 32 -12.64 4.16 -16.82
N TYR A 33 -13.33 4.80 -15.88
CA TYR A 33 -12.72 5.50 -14.73
C TYR A 33 -12.14 4.55 -13.68
N VAL A 34 -12.46 3.26 -13.71
CA VAL A 34 -11.76 2.26 -12.88
C VAL A 34 -10.39 2.02 -13.49
N ALA A 35 -9.40 2.70 -12.97
CA ALA A 35 -8.02 2.67 -13.47
C ALA A 35 -7.17 1.56 -12.86
N ALA A 36 -7.48 1.18 -11.63
CA ALA A 36 -6.79 0.09 -10.93
C ALA A 36 -7.73 -0.67 -9.99
N THR A 37 -7.34 -1.90 -9.68
CA THR A 37 -7.97 -2.70 -8.64
C THR A 37 -6.93 -3.20 -7.65
N THR A 38 -7.35 -3.40 -6.40
CA THR A 38 -6.54 -4.01 -5.34
C THR A 38 -7.37 -5.10 -4.66
N GLY A 39 -6.68 -6.10 -4.11
CA GLY A 39 -7.30 -7.16 -3.35
C GLY A 39 -6.68 -7.32 -1.97
N ILE A 40 -6.93 -8.46 -1.35
CA ILE A 40 -6.47 -8.81 -0.02
C ILE A 40 -5.25 -9.72 -0.10
N ALA A 41 -4.22 -9.39 0.70
CA ALA A 41 -3.10 -10.28 0.95
C ALA A 41 -3.18 -10.83 2.39
N LEU A 42 -3.49 -12.11 2.52
CA LEU A 42 -3.49 -12.85 3.78
C LEU A 42 -2.16 -13.57 3.99
N PRO A 43 -1.77 -13.84 5.24
CA PRO A 43 -0.62 -14.70 5.50
C PRO A 43 -0.87 -16.11 5.00
N LEU A 44 0.09 -16.70 4.29
CA LEU A 44 0.05 -18.11 3.91
C LEU A 44 0.09 -19.02 5.15
N GLU A 45 0.83 -18.60 6.15
CA GLU A 45 0.95 -19.28 7.43
C GLU A 45 1.36 -18.28 8.53
N GLN A 46 1.11 -18.65 9.79
CA GLN A 46 1.50 -17.87 10.98
C GLN A 46 2.17 -18.75 12.05
N ARG A 47 3.06 -19.65 11.60
CA ARG A 47 3.75 -20.60 12.49
C ARG A 47 4.80 -19.93 13.35
N TYR A 48 5.51 -18.96 12.80
CA TYR A 48 6.64 -18.28 13.43
C TYR A 48 6.22 -16.94 14.03
N ALA A 49 6.84 -16.55 15.14
CA ALA A 49 6.54 -15.29 15.82
C ALA A 49 6.70 -14.06 14.91
N PRO A 50 7.75 -13.94 14.06
CA PRO A 50 7.86 -12.81 13.13
C PRO A 50 6.67 -12.64 12.20
N GLN A 51 6.05 -13.73 11.73
CA GLN A 51 4.86 -13.69 10.89
C GLN A 51 3.66 -13.10 11.66
N ARG A 52 3.44 -13.54 12.91
CA ARG A 52 2.39 -13.01 13.76
C ARG A 52 2.62 -11.57 14.17
N TRP A 53 3.88 -11.19 14.45
CA TRP A 53 4.25 -9.80 14.76
C TRP A 53 3.98 -8.86 13.58
N PHE A 54 4.25 -9.30 12.34
CA PHE A 54 3.93 -8.52 11.16
C PHE A 54 2.42 -8.23 11.06
N GLU A 55 1.60 -9.27 11.23
CA GLU A 55 0.15 -9.16 11.23
C GLU A 55 -0.38 -8.27 12.38
N SER A 56 0.14 -8.45 13.60
CA SER A 56 -0.22 -7.64 14.77
C SER A 56 0.15 -6.17 14.62
N ARG A 57 1.11 -5.85 13.74
CA ARG A 57 1.47 -4.47 13.37
C ARG A 57 0.61 -3.89 12.25
N GLY A 58 -0.34 -4.65 11.74
CA GLY A 58 -1.25 -4.27 10.68
C GLY A 58 -1.06 -5.02 9.37
N GLY A 59 0.10 -5.66 9.16
CA GLY A 59 0.37 -6.44 7.95
C GLY A 59 0.15 -5.64 6.66
N PHE A 60 -0.32 -6.32 5.62
CA PHE A 60 -0.87 -5.68 4.43
C PHE A 60 -2.29 -5.13 4.70
N PRO A 61 -2.78 -4.13 3.94
CA PRO A 61 -4.16 -3.68 4.03
C PRO A 61 -5.15 -4.84 3.84
N LYS A 62 -6.16 -4.94 4.71
CA LYS A 62 -7.16 -6.01 4.72
C LYS A 62 -8.54 -5.44 5.01
N ASP A 63 -9.09 -4.68 4.08
CA ASP A 63 -10.51 -4.32 4.18
C ASP A 63 -11.35 -5.49 3.62
N MET A 64 -12.19 -6.06 4.46
CA MET A 64 -13.07 -7.17 4.08
C MET A 64 -14.33 -6.69 3.35
N SER A 65 -14.44 -5.39 3.09
CA SER A 65 -15.54 -4.78 2.38
C SER A 65 -15.04 -4.13 1.08
N PRO A 66 -15.82 -4.17 0.00
CA PRO A 66 -15.50 -3.45 -1.22
C PRO A 66 -15.36 -1.94 -0.97
N ARG A 67 -14.35 -1.31 -1.57
CA ARG A 67 -14.10 0.13 -1.44
C ARG A 67 -13.82 0.78 -2.79
N VAL A 68 -14.29 2.00 -2.93
CA VAL A 68 -13.91 2.89 -4.03
C VAL A 68 -12.99 3.98 -3.48
N TRP A 69 -11.77 4.01 -3.96
CA TRP A 69 -10.76 5.01 -3.61
C TRP A 69 -10.76 6.10 -4.69
N CYS A 70 -11.08 7.31 -4.31
CA CYS A 70 -11.12 8.47 -5.21
C CYS A 70 -10.79 9.77 -4.46
N VAL A 71 -10.36 10.77 -5.20
CA VAL A 71 -10.23 12.15 -4.71
C VAL A 71 -11.56 12.85 -4.96
N GLY A 72 -12.21 13.38 -3.91
CA GLY A 72 -13.57 13.92 -4.02
C GLY A 72 -14.64 12.85 -3.80
N ASP A 73 -15.80 12.99 -4.41
CA ASP A 73 -16.92 12.05 -4.27
C ASP A 73 -16.74 10.85 -5.22
N ILE A 74 -17.43 9.76 -4.94
CA ILE A 74 -17.47 8.61 -5.84
C ILE A 74 -18.14 9.08 -7.16
N PRO A 75 -17.52 8.84 -8.32
CA PRO A 75 -18.15 9.15 -9.59
C PRO A 75 -19.47 8.41 -9.77
N GLU A 76 -20.45 9.08 -10.39
CA GLU A 76 -21.78 8.52 -10.67
C GLU A 76 -21.69 7.16 -11.39
N GLY A 77 -22.46 6.19 -10.90
CA GLY A 77 -22.51 4.82 -11.42
C GLY A 77 -21.46 3.87 -10.85
N LEU A 78 -20.57 4.34 -9.98
CA LEU A 78 -19.56 3.49 -9.31
C LEU A 78 -19.91 3.14 -7.85
N GLU A 79 -21.03 3.62 -7.33
CA GLU A 79 -21.48 3.39 -5.96
C GLU A 79 -21.73 1.90 -5.68
N ALA A 80 -22.11 1.14 -6.71
CA ALA A 80 -22.32 -0.30 -6.61
C ALA A 80 -21.01 -1.10 -6.39
N LEU A 81 -19.85 -0.50 -6.67
CA LEU A 81 -18.55 -1.15 -6.50
C LEU A 81 -18.03 -1.09 -5.05
N GLY A 82 -18.67 -0.32 -4.19
CA GLY A 82 -18.33 -0.24 -2.78
C GLY A 82 -18.49 1.14 -2.18
N GLU A 83 -18.29 1.22 -0.88
CA GLU A 83 -18.27 2.48 -0.16
C GLU A 83 -16.95 3.23 -0.39
N LYS A 84 -16.98 4.55 -0.20
CA LYS A 84 -15.76 5.36 -0.26
C LYS A 84 -14.75 4.94 0.81
N GLY A 85 -13.52 4.69 0.38
CA GLY A 85 -12.45 4.31 1.28
C GLY A 85 -11.99 5.46 2.19
N ASP A 86 -11.76 5.18 3.49
CA ASP A 86 -11.06 6.10 4.39
C ASP A 86 -9.55 5.97 4.21
N GLY A 87 -8.97 6.79 3.37
CA GLY A 87 -7.53 6.84 3.11
C GLY A 87 -6.69 7.38 4.26
N GLY A 88 -7.33 7.83 5.33
CA GLY A 88 -6.66 8.42 6.50
C GLY A 88 -6.21 9.86 6.30
N PRO A 89 -5.46 10.40 7.28
CA PRO A 89 -5.19 11.83 7.36
C PRO A 89 -4.27 12.37 6.26
N LEU A 90 -3.50 11.54 5.61
CA LEU A 90 -2.55 11.93 4.56
C LEU A 90 -3.00 11.52 3.15
N PHE A 91 -4.18 10.92 3.02
CA PHE A 91 -4.73 10.60 1.70
C PHE A 91 -5.01 11.89 0.89
N PRO A 92 -4.74 11.92 -0.41
CA PRO A 92 -4.13 10.90 -1.27
C PRO A 92 -2.59 10.96 -1.37
N ILE A 93 -1.91 11.73 -0.52
CA ILE A 93 -0.43 11.82 -0.52
C ILE A 93 0.18 10.45 -0.17
N THR A 94 -0.43 9.74 0.80
CA THR A 94 -0.11 8.34 1.09
C THR A 94 -1.32 7.47 0.84
N THR A 95 -1.09 6.32 0.24
CA THR A 95 -2.12 5.37 -0.20
C THR A 95 -1.98 4.02 0.51
N ALA A 96 -1.37 4.02 1.70
CA ALA A 96 -1.06 2.79 2.45
C ALA A 96 -2.28 1.94 2.85
N ARG A 97 -3.50 2.45 2.69
CA ARG A 97 -4.75 1.72 2.94
C ARG A 97 -5.42 1.22 1.66
N VAL A 98 -4.95 1.69 0.51
CA VAL A 98 -5.56 1.38 -0.79
C VAL A 98 -5.33 -0.08 -1.19
N GLY A 99 -4.15 -0.60 -0.90
CA GLY A 99 -3.77 -1.95 -1.25
C GLY A 99 -2.27 -2.17 -1.12
N ALA A 100 -1.79 -3.25 -1.70
CA ALA A 100 -0.37 -3.60 -1.73
C ALA A 100 0.00 -4.18 -3.11
N GLY A 101 1.26 -3.98 -3.50
CA GLY A 101 1.81 -4.41 -4.79
C GLY A 101 1.63 -5.89 -5.11
N VAL A 102 1.58 -6.73 -4.07
CA VAL A 102 1.38 -8.19 -4.22
C VAL A 102 -0.01 -8.57 -4.77
N CYS A 103 -1.00 -7.67 -4.69
CA CYS A 103 -2.38 -7.94 -5.15
C CYS A 103 -2.97 -6.68 -5.76
N MET A 104 -2.58 -6.36 -7.00
CA MET A 104 -3.06 -5.18 -7.72
C MET A 104 -3.15 -5.44 -9.23
N ALA A 105 -4.06 -4.73 -9.89
CA ALA A 105 -4.12 -4.65 -11.34
C ALA A 105 -4.36 -3.21 -11.80
N MET A 106 -3.91 -2.89 -13.01
CA MET A 106 -3.98 -1.53 -13.55
C MET A 106 -4.26 -1.57 -15.04
N ARG A 107 -5.05 -0.62 -15.55
CA ARG A 107 -5.18 -0.42 -16.99
C ARG A 107 -3.84 -0.05 -17.60
N ARG A 108 -3.52 -0.65 -18.73
CA ARG A 108 -2.26 -0.38 -19.42
C ARG A 108 -2.17 1.05 -19.93
N ASP A 109 -3.26 1.61 -20.45
CA ASP A 109 -3.32 3.00 -20.92
C ASP A 109 -3.08 3.99 -19.78
N VAL A 110 -3.67 3.76 -18.60
CA VAL A 110 -3.39 4.56 -17.40
C VAL A 110 -1.93 4.44 -16.98
N LEU A 111 -1.34 3.23 -17.02
CA LEU A 111 0.10 3.07 -16.74
C LEU A 111 0.98 3.83 -17.73
N MET A 112 0.57 3.93 -18.99
CA MET A 112 1.29 4.72 -19.99
C MET A 112 1.14 6.23 -19.77
N GLU A 113 -0.01 6.67 -19.27
CA GLU A 113 -0.29 8.07 -18.94
C GLU A 113 0.47 8.53 -17.69
N VAL A 114 0.34 7.80 -16.57
CA VAL A 114 1.01 8.15 -15.31
C VAL A 114 2.51 7.88 -15.32
N GLY A 115 2.98 7.11 -16.30
CA GLY A 115 4.38 6.75 -16.47
C GLY A 115 4.84 5.54 -15.62
N PRO A 116 6.10 5.13 -15.77
CA PRO A 116 6.64 3.93 -15.14
C PRO A 116 6.70 4.06 -13.61
N PHE A 117 6.92 2.92 -12.94
CA PHE A 117 7.33 2.93 -11.54
C PHE A 117 8.61 3.74 -11.36
N ASP A 118 8.69 4.48 -10.26
CA ASP A 118 9.86 5.28 -9.94
C ASP A 118 11.06 4.37 -9.61
N PRO A 119 12.16 4.44 -10.37
CA PRO A 119 13.31 3.56 -10.15
C PRO A 119 14.05 3.81 -8.82
N ALA A 120 13.77 4.91 -8.14
CA ALA A 120 14.30 5.18 -6.80
C ALA A 120 13.45 4.53 -5.69
N LEU A 121 12.24 4.04 -6.01
CA LEU A 121 11.33 3.39 -5.06
C LEU A 121 11.26 1.88 -5.33
N GLY A 122 10.95 1.12 -4.28
CA GLY A 122 10.61 -0.29 -4.42
C GLY A 122 11.59 -1.28 -3.82
N ALA A 123 11.14 -2.52 -3.76
CA ALA A 123 11.97 -3.65 -3.33
C ALA A 123 13.21 -3.77 -4.24
N GLY A 124 14.38 -3.93 -3.62
CA GLY A 124 15.66 -4.00 -4.37
C GLY A 124 16.34 -2.65 -4.61
N THR A 125 15.67 -1.52 -4.36
CA THR A 125 16.27 -0.18 -4.38
C THR A 125 16.81 0.22 -3.02
N SER A 126 17.48 1.38 -2.94
CA SER A 126 17.95 1.95 -1.66
C SER A 126 16.80 2.24 -0.70
N THR A 127 15.64 2.69 -1.20
CA THR A 127 14.45 3.02 -0.39
C THR A 127 13.66 1.81 0.08
N ARG A 128 13.77 0.67 -0.58
CA ARG A 128 13.24 -0.65 -0.21
C ARG A 128 11.71 -0.76 -0.20
N GLY A 129 10.97 0.18 -0.80
CA GLY A 129 9.51 0.15 -0.86
C GLY A 129 8.92 1.49 -1.32
N GLY A 130 7.59 1.56 -1.38
CA GLY A 130 6.83 2.76 -1.70
C GLY A 130 6.44 2.91 -3.17
N GLU A 131 6.85 2.00 -4.05
CA GLU A 131 6.57 2.01 -5.49
C GLU A 131 5.08 1.85 -5.80
N ASP A 132 4.41 0.96 -5.11
CA ASP A 132 2.98 0.72 -5.22
C ASP A 132 2.17 1.91 -4.69
N LEU A 133 2.57 2.45 -3.55
CA LEU A 133 1.94 3.63 -2.96
C LEU A 133 2.07 4.85 -3.86
N ASP A 134 3.24 5.06 -4.47
CA ASP A 134 3.47 6.13 -5.44
C ASP A 134 2.59 5.96 -6.68
N MET A 135 2.48 4.74 -7.19
CA MET A 135 1.66 4.44 -8.36
C MET A 135 0.18 4.71 -8.06
N PHE A 136 -0.35 4.25 -6.95
CA PHE A 136 -1.72 4.53 -6.53
C PHE A 136 -1.98 6.04 -6.37
N ALA A 137 -1.03 6.78 -5.78
CA ALA A 137 -1.16 8.23 -5.61
C ALA A 137 -1.21 8.96 -6.95
N ARG A 138 -0.40 8.54 -7.93
CA ARG A 138 -0.39 9.11 -9.29
C ARG A 138 -1.67 8.80 -10.05
N ILE A 139 -2.20 7.58 -9.95
CA ILE A 139 -3.48 7.18 -10.54
C ILE A 139 -4.62 8.04 -9.95
N LEU A 140 -4.68 8.18 -8.63
CA LEU A 140 -5.72 9.01 -8.00
C LEU A 140 -5.60 10.50 -8.37
N ALA A 141 -4.40 10.97 -8.72
CA ALA A 141 -4.17 12.35 -9.14
C ALA A 141 -4.68 12.67 -10.55
N THR A 142 -4.93 11.66 -11.41
CA THR A 142 -5.59 11.86 -12.72
C THR A 142 -7.09 12.11 -12.60
N GLY A 143 -7.68 11.79 -11.44
CA GLY A 143 -9.13 11.84 -11.21
C GLY A 143 -9.81 10.48 -11.37
N ASP A 144 -9.03 9.46 -11.72
CA ASP A 144 -9.49 8.07 -11.79
C ASP A 144 -9.72 7.47 -10.40
N VAL A 145 -10.35 6.29 -10.40
CA VAL A 145 -10.64 5.55 -9.17
C VAL A 145 -9.86 4.24 -9.10
N ILE A 146 -9.59 3.83 -7.87
CA ILE A 146 -9.06 2.50 -7.55
C ILE A 146 -10.14 1.74 -6.80
N VAL A 147 -10.48 0.54 -7.24
CA VAL A 147 -11.47 -0.32 -6.58
C VAL A 147 -10.76 -1.39 -5.78
N HIS A 148 -11.10 -1.48 -4.50
CA HIS A 148 -10.68 -2.60 -3.67
C HIS A 148 -11.76 -3.67 -3.67
N THR A 149 -11.40 -4.88 -4.08
CA THR A 149 -12.29 -6.04 -4.09
C THR A 149 -11.74 -7.13 -3.16
N PRO A 150 -12.44 -7.44 -2.05
CA PRO A 150 -11.99 -8.46 -1.10
C PRO A 150 -12.01 -9.88 -1.67
N ASP A 151 -12.73 -10.12 -2.77
CA ASP A 151 -12.77 -11.42 -3.43
C ASP A 151 -11.47 -11.72 -4.21
N ALA A 152 -10.67 -10.71 -4.51
CA ALA A 152 -9.34 -10.90 -5.08
C ALA A 152 -8.34 -11.22 -3.96
N LEU A 153 -8.16 -12.51 -3.69
CA LEU A 153 -7.38 -12.99 -2.55
C LEU A 153 -6.05 -13.60 -2.98
N VAL A 154 -4.98 -13.21 -2.29
CA VAL A 154 -3.68 -13.89 -2.35
C VAL A 154 -3.22 -14.31 -0.96
N HIS A 155 -2.49 -15.42 -0.88
CA HIS A 155 -1.79 -15.86 0.32
C HIS A 155 -0.31 -15.58 0.17
N HIS A 156 0.22 -14.66 0.97
CA HIS A 156 1.61 -14.21 0.90
C HIS A 156 2.46 -14.86 1.98
N ARG A 157 3.67 -15.29 1.61
CA ARG A 157 4.64 -15.89 2.55
C ARG A 157 5.37 -14.80 3.33
N HIS A 158 4.99 -14.62 4.60
CA HIS A 158 5.67 -13.67 5.48
C HIS A 158 7.05 -14.16 5.92
N ARG A 159 7.91 -13.24 6.33
CA ARG A 159 9.26 -13.52 6.83
C ARG A 159 9.19 -14.42 8.07
N VAL A 160 10.00 -15.48 8.08
CA VAL A 160 9.99 -16.51 9.14
C VAL A 160 10.95 -16.19 10.28
N ASP A 161 11.91 -15.28 10.05
CA ASP A 161 12.94 -14.89 11.00
C ASP A 161 12.88 -13.40 11.34
N GLU A 162 13.43 -13.06 12.52
CA GLU A 162 13.42 -11.68 13.03
C GLU A 162 14.23 -10.72 12.16
N ALA A 163 15.34 -11.16 11.61
CA ALA A 163 16.21 -10.29 10.79
C ALA A 163 15.54 -9.92 9.47
N GLY A 164 14.83 -10.88 8.83
CA GLY A 164 14.03 -10.65 7.65
C GLY A 164 12.88 -9.69 7.90
N LEU A 165 12.18 -9.87 9.02
CA LEU A 165 11.10 -8.97 9.42
C LEU A 165 11.64 -7.56 9.75
N ASP A 166 12.73 -7.46 10.50
CA ASP A 166 13.35 -6.16 10.83
C ASP A 166 13.73 -5.38 9.58
N LYS A 167 14.35 -6.07 8.60
CA LYS A 167 14.68 -5.48 7.29
C LYS A 167 13.44 -5.00 6.55
N GLN A 168 12.34 -5.77 6.55
CA GLN A 168 11.07 -5.42 5.91
C GLN A 168 10.43 -4.20 6.58
N ILE A 169 10.34 -4.19 7.91
CA ILE A 169 9.75 -3.07 8.68
C ILE A 169 10.56 -1.78 8.49
N ARG A 170 11.91 -1.88 8.47
CA ARG A 170 12.78 -0.74 8.15
C ARG A 170 12.56 -0.25 6.71
N GLY A 171 12.36 -1.19 5.76
CA GLY A 171 12.01 -0.88 4.37
C GLY A 171 10.67 -0.15 4.25
N ASN A 172 9.64 -0.58 4.98
CA ASN A 172 8.35 0.10 5.03
C ASN A 172 8.50 1.55 5.51
N GLY A 173 9.31 1.77 6.55
CA GLY A 173 9.63 3.12 7.03
C GLY A 173 10.36 3.96 5.99
N SER A 174 11.42 3.43 5.36
CA SER A 174 12.21 4.17 4.36
C SER A 174 11.43 4.44 3.09
N GLY A 175 10.65 3.48 2.58
CA GLY A 175 9.79 3.65 1.41
C GLY A 175 8.71 4.72 1.62
N MET A 176 8.05 4.70 2.80
CA MET A 176 7.06 5.73 3.14
C MET A 176 7.68 7.13 3.20
N ALA A 177 8.86 7.29 3.83
CA ALA A 177 9.51 8.59 3.92
C ALA A 177 10.07 9.06 2.57
N ALA A 178 10.55 8.14 1.72
CA ALA A 178 10.94 8.41 0.35
C ALA A 178 9.76 8.93 -0.50
N LEU A 179 8.60 8.27 -0.40
CA LEU A 179 7.37 8.72 -1.05
C LEU A 179 6.97 10.14 -0.62
N LEU A 180 7.00 10.42 0.68
CA LEU A 180 6.72 11.76 1.20
C LEU A 180 7.74 12.79 0.70
N THR A 181 9.00 12.42 0.61
CA THR A 181 10.06 13.29 0.07
C THR A 181 9.80 13.61 -1.40
N LYS A 182 9.47 12.61 -2.22
CA LYS A 182 9.04 12.80 -3.61
C LYS A 182 7.86 13.76 -3.71
N ALA A 183 6.83 13.54 -2.89
CA ALA A 183 5.63 14.38 -2.89
C ALA A 183 5.95 15.85 -2.53
N ILE A 184 6.84 16.09 -1.57
CA ILE A 184 7.29 17.44 -1.19
C ILE A 184 8.06 18.10 -2.32
N ILE A 185 8.96 17.37 -2.98
CA ILE A 185 9.75 17.89 -4.11
C ILE A 185 8.83 18.28 -5.27
N ALA A 186 7.87 17.39 -5.60
CA ALA A 186 6.90 17.64 -6.67
C ALA A 186 5.96 18.81 -6.36
N LYS A 187 5.54 18.94 -5.09
CA LYS A 187 4.60 19.97 -4.63
C LYS A 187 4.96 20.44 -3.22
N PRO A 188 5.77 21.50 -3.06
CA PRO A 188 6.23 21.98 -1.73
C PRO A 188 5.11 22.32 -0.74
N SER A 189 3.91 22.65 -1.21
CA SER A 189 2.73 22.87 -0.33
C SER A 189 2.31 21.61 0.46
N VAL A 190 2.73 20.42 0.04
CA VAL A 190 2.56 19.18 0.80
C VAL A 190 3.17 19.29 2.18
N LEU A 191 4.29 20.01 2.34
CA LEU A 191 4.92 20.22 3.64
C LEU A 191 3.99 20.92 4.64
N ALA A 192 3.23 21.91 4.19
CA ALA A 192 2.22 22.58 5.03
C ALA A 192 1.11 21.60 5.45
N THR A 193 0.64 20.77 4.52
CA THR A 193 -0.36 19.73 4.81
C THR A 193 0.17 18.71 5.84
N LEU A 194 1.41 18.29 5.71
CA LEU A 194 2.04 17.38 6.66
C LEU A 194 2.14 18.04 8.06
N ALA A 195 2.60 19.28 8.13
CA ALA A 195 2.75 20.01 9.40
C ALA A 195 1.41 20.13 10.15
N THR A 196 0.30 20.41 9.46
CA THR A 196 -1.03 20.50 10.08
C THR A 196 -1.57 19.14 10.54
N ARG A 197 -1.11 18.03 9.97
CA ARG A 197 -1.61 16.69 10.25
C ARG A 197 -0.74 15.87 11.21
N VAL A 198 0.51 16.30 11.45
CA VAL A 198 1.46 15.66 12.38
C VAL A 198 0.86 15.37 13.76
N PRO A 199 0.13 16.28 14.44
CA PRO A 199 -0.45 15.99 15.75
C PRO A 199 -1.41 14.79 15.75
N GLY A 200 -2.19 14.64 14.67
CA GLY A 200 -3.09 13.49 14.48
C GLY A 200 -2.34 12.19 14.21
N ILE A 201 -1.23 12.27 13.49
CA ILE A 201 -0.37 11.11 13.21
C ILE A 201 0.31 10.64 14.49
N LEU A 202 0.89 11.54 15.27
CA LEU A 202 1.59 11.23 16.53
C LEU A 202 0.65 10.57 17.56
N LYS A 203 -0.63 10.98 17.61
CA LYS A 203 -1.62 10.34 18.48
C LYS A 203 -1.89 8.87 18.09
N ARG A 204 -1.68 8.50 16.84
CA ARG A 204 -1.89 7.13 16.32
C ARG A 204 -0.65 6.24 16.42
N VAL A 205 0.53 6.85 16.48
CA VAL A 205 1.80 6.13 16.66
C VAL A 205 2.01 5.88 18.16
N LYS A 206 1.49 4.75 18.66
CA LYS A 206 1.85 4.29 20.01
C LYS A 206 3.21 3.59 19.95
N PRO A 207 4.17 3.98 20.80
CA PRO A 207 5.43 3.25 20.92
C PRO A 207 5.17 1.87 21.52
N GLY A 208 5.50 0.83 20.77
CA GLY A 208 5.41 -0.56 21.23
C GLY A 208 4.00 -1.18 21.17
N GLY A 209 3.95 -2.48 21.02
CA GLY A 209 2.72 -3.27 21.06
C GLY A 209 2.08 -3.52 19.69
N ALA A 210 1.06 -4.35 19.72
CA ALA A 210 0.20 -4.64 18.58
C ALA A 210 -0.57 -3.39 18.15
N ARG A 211 -0.64 -3.14 16.85
CA ARG A 211 -1.43 -2.04 16.25
C ARG A 211 -2.85 -2.46 15.91
N VAL A 212 -3.06 -3.77 15.83
CA VAL A 212 -4.37 -4.39 15.58
C VAL A 212 -4.99 -4.72 16.93
N ALA A 213 -6.19 -4.23 17.18
CA ALA A 213 -6.93 -4.51 18.42
C ALA A 213 -7.24 -6.01 18.53
N GLY A 214 -7.08 -6.57 19.75
CA GLY A 214 -7.41 -7.97 20.03
C GLY A 214 -6.31 -8.98 19.71
N THR A 215 -5.10 -8.54 19.38
CA THR A 215 -3.94 -9.43 19.26
C THR A 215 -3.13 -9.39 20.56
N ASP A 216 -2.94 -10.56 21.21
CA ASP A 216 -2.15 -10.71 22.45
C ASP A 216 -0.65 -10.97 22.19
N GLU A 217 -0.16 -10.65 21.00
CA GLU A 217 1.24 -10.85 20.63
C GLU A 217 2.16 -9.83 21.29
N ASP A 218 3.18 -10.33 21.98
CA ASP A 218 4.26 -9.50 22.52
C ASP A 218 5.25 -9.08 21.41
N VAL A 219 4.91 -7.98 20.74
CA VAL A 219 5.66 -7.47 19.60
C VAL A 219 6.91 -6.73 20.07
N PRO A 220 8.14 -7.14 19.65
CA PRO A 220 9.37 -6.49 20.05
C PRO A 220 9.40 -5.00 19.72
N GLY A 221 9.72 -4.18 20.72
CA GLY A 221 9.86 -2.73 20.55
C GLY A 221 11.02 -2.33 19.60
N SER A 222 11.97 -3.25 19.34
CA SER A 222 13.03 -3.08 18.33
C SER A 222 12.47 -2.84 16.93
N LEU A 223 11.36 -3.49 16.55
CA LEU A 223 10.73 -3.31 15.25
C LEU A 223 10.23 -1.87 15.04
N THR A 224 9.69 -1.25 16.09
CA THR A 224 9.31 0.17 16.03
C THR A 224 10.51 1.08 15.86
N LYS A 225 11.63 0.77 16.53
CA LYS A 225 12.89 1.52 16.35
C LYS A 225 13.43 1.38 14.93
N SER A 226 13.36 0.18 14.35
CA SER A 226 13.78 -0.08 12.97
C SER A 226 12.91 0.67 11.96
N GLU A 227 11.59 0.71 12.16
CA GLU A 227 10.68 1.49 11.31
C GLU A 227 11.00 3.00 11.36
N ILE A 228 11.20 3.54 12.58
CA ILE A 228 11.59 4.95 12.76
C ILE A 228 12.94 5.23 12.10
N LYS A 229 13.91 4.33 12.27
CA LYS A 229 15.23 4.46 11.62
C LYS A 229 15.09 4.50 10.10
N GLY A 230 14.31 3.56 9.52
CA GLY A 230 14.00 3.57 8.10
C GLY A 230 13.37 4.89 7.68
N PHE A 231 12.37 5.37 8.43
CA PHE A 231 11.70 6.63 8.13
C PHE A 231 12.65 7.84 8.12
N LEU A 232 13.61 7.90 9.03
CA LEU A 232 14.63 8.96 9.08
C LEU A 232 15.65 8.86 7.93
N GLU A 233 15.92 7.65 7.45
CA GLU A 233 16.84 7.40 6.33
C GLU A 233 16.20 7.68 4.96
N GLY A 234 14.88 7.46 4.83
CA GLY A 234 14.15 7.51 3.56
C GLY A 234 14.44 8.73 2.69
N PRO A 235 14.42 9.97 3.21
CA PRO A 235 14.71 11.15 2.43
C PRO A 235 16.10 11.14 1.79
N PHE A 236 17.11 10.69 2.53
CA PHE A 236 18.48 10.60 2.03
C PHE A 236 18.64 9.50 0.98
N LEU A 237 17.98 8.36 1.21
CA LEU A 237 17.99 7.22 0.30
C LEU A 237 17.27 7.52 -1.03
N TYR A 238 16.28 8.40 -1.00
CA TYR A 238 15.58 8.84 -2.21
C TYR A 238 16.40 9.84 -3.04
N LEU A 239 17.24 10.65 -2.39
CA LEU A 239 18.05 11.68 -3.02
C LEU A 239 19.43 11.21 -3.47
N SER A 240 19.84 9.98 -3.10
CA SER A 240 21.14 9.39 -3.44
C SER A 240 21.09 8.65 -4.78
#